data_27ad1d0a123c627cf50414dd497c48f6
#
_entry.id   27ad1d0a123c627cf50414dd497c48f6
#
_cell.length_a   1.000
_cell.length_b   1.000
_cell.length_c   1.000
_cell.angle_alpha   90.00
_cell.angle_beta   90.00
_cell.angle_gamma   90.00
#
_symmetry.space_group_name_H-M   'P 1'
#
loop_
_entity.id
_entity.type
_entity.pdbx_description
1 polymer ?
#
loop_
_entity_poly.entity_id
_entity_poly.type
_entity_poly.pdbx_seq_one_letter_code
_entity_poly.pdbx_strand_id
1 'polypeptide(L)'
;MISLRALFDLVTLPIKLLLALLKYPIFGGVNKRYKNDLANSLKVILCRSLINFPVKDTPIFATTPTGDMINKGIGKTCPNLTKLPHFGEKFDKQSYWLVESKNRKPNDPVLIYLHGGGYFLDVAPQQIETLLSIYHLLEPAKKLRFSILVLNYNLTSKGFPVPHQLAQLVDTYTSLVRGGSENLLLMGDSAGGNLAITFTQYLRSNKPNLPYPRSVILVSPWVKLIPEVYQNTPGHSYYNYFANDVIQYDRFSSAEVYQGTLGNTKLKSLTVSPGNCPYDPKDWEEIDTYRKPGYSVFVLAGEHESFRDDILEWSKYALDYPIPPNLGNSDGVYNPKIHKYIRNNKDSAHVDVNIEPLGVHDVCFFENLLLSKLENDANLTIDGVDAKQFFAIVNIVKFLDTVLPGK
;
A
#
# COMPACT_ATOMS: atom_id res chain seq x y z
N MET A 1 13.04 -4.89 -27.33
CA MET A 1 14.06 -5.96 -27.10
C MET A 1 14.40 -5.95 -25.63
N ILE A 2 14.30 -7.08 -24.94
CA ILE A 2 14.60 -7.23 -23.51
C ILE A 2 16.12 -7.00 -23.29
N SER A 3 16.49 -6.31 -22.20
CA SER A 3 17.90 -6.10 -21.85
C SER A 3 18.60 -7.39 -21.43
N LEU A 4 19.94 -7.46 -21.57
CA LEU A 4 20.71 -8.61 -21.10
C LEU A 4 20.56 -8.85 -19.60
N ARG A 5 20.41 -7.78 -18.80
CA ARG A 5 20.15 -7.87 -17.36
C ARG A 5 18.79 -8.52 -17.10
N ALA A 6 17.73 -8.09 -17.80
CA ALA A 6 16.41 -8.70 -17.66
C ALA A 6 16.42 -10.18 -18.02
N LEU A 7 17.13 -10.56 -19.10
CA LEU A 7 17.28 -11.96 -19.48
C LEU A 7 18.02 -12.76 -18.38
N PHE A 8 19.09 -12.21 -17.82
CA PHE A 8 19.83 -12.84 -16.71
C PHE A 8 18.92 -13.03 -15.48
N ASP A 9 18.12 -12.01 -15.10
CA ASP A 9 17.19 -12.08 -13.98
C ASP A 9 16.12 -13.16 -14.19
N LEU A 10 15.55 -13.26 -15.41
CA LEU A 10 14.59 -14.31 -15.77
C LEU A 10 15.17 -15.73 -15.67
N VAL A 11 16.40 -15.92 -16.17
CA VAL A 11 17.07 -17.23 -16.14
C VAL A 11 17.46 -17.63 -14.71
N THR A 12 17.88 -16.67 -13.89
CA THR A 12 18.30 -16.94 -12.50
C THR A 12 17.16 -17.09 -11.51
N LEU A 13 15.96 -16.59 -11.80
CA LEU A 13 14.81 -16.67 -10.91
C LEU A 13 14.42 -18.13 -10.55
N PRO A 14 14.27 -19.08 -11.51
CA PRO A 14 14.02 -20.47 -11.17
C PRO A 14 15.09 -21.07 -10.26
N ILE A 15 16.37 -20.70 -10.47
CA ILE A 15 17.49 -21.17 -9.64
C ILE A 15 17.36 -20.62 -8.22
N LYS A 16 17.03 -19.33 -8.05
CA LYS A 16 16.80 -18.72 -6.73
C LYS A 16 15.66 -19.43 -5.97
N LEU A 17 14.56 -19.74 -6.67
CA LEU A 17 13.41 -20.46 -6.10
C LEU A 17 13.79 -21.89 -5.72
N LEU A 18 14.52 -22.61 -6.58
CA LEU A 18 15.00 -23.98 -6.29
C LEU A 18 15.94 -24.00 -5.07
N LEU A 19 16.89 -23.06 -5.01
CA LEU A 19 17.80 -22.94 -3.85
C LEU A 19 17.02 -22.64 -2.55
N ALA A 20 15.96 -21.86 -2.61
CA ALA A 20 15.10 -21.61 -1.45
C ALA A 20 14.38 -22.88 -1.01
N LEU A 21 13.82 -23.67 -1.94
CA LEU A 21 13.20 -24.96 -1.67
C LEU A 21 14.18 -25.94 -1.01
N LEU A 22 15.41 -26.04 -1.53
CA LEU A 22 16.44 -26.92 -0.98
C LEU A 22 16.92 -26.50 0.42
N LYS A 23 16.96 -25.19 0.69
CA LYS A 23 17.35 -24.63 1.99
C LYS A 23 16.22 -24.64 3.02
N TYR A 24 14.97 -24.67 2.59
CA TYR A 24 13.81 -24.55 3.47
C TYR A 24 13.75 -25.59 4.59
N PRO A 25 14.01 -26.91 4.36
CA PRO A 25 14.00 -27.92 5.43
C PRO A 25 15.02 -27.63 6.54
N ILE A 26 16.11 -26.91 6.22
CA ILE A 26 17.20 -26.61 7.17
C ILE A 26 16.93 -25.32 7.92
N PHE A 27 16.52 -24.25 7.22
CA PHE A 27 16.40 -22.89 7.77
C PHE A 27 14.96 -22.46 8.06
N GLY A 28 13.96 -23.18 7.52
CA GLY A 28 12.55 -22.93 7.75
C GLY A 28 11.98 -21.71 7.02
N GLY A 29 12.75 -21.03 6.15
CA GLY A 29 12.29 -19.87 5.38
C GLY A 29 13.37 -18.84 5.11
N VAL A 30 13.00 -17.73 4.45
CA VAL A 30 13.92 -16.67 4.02
C VAL A 30 14.15 -15.59 5.08
N ASN A 31 13.23 -15.45 6.02
CA ASN A 31 13.31 -14.48 7.13
C ASN A 31 12.53 -14.98 8.36
N LYS A 32 12.63 -14.23 9.47
CA LYS A 32 11.94 -14.60 10.73
C LYS A 32 10.42 -14.52 10.62
N ARG A 33 9.86 -13.58 9.83
CA ARG A 33 8.40 -13.37 9.67
C ARG A 33 7.74 -14.58 9.03
N TYR A 34 8.37 -15.15 8.01
CA TYR A 34 7.85 -16.30 7.26
C TYR A 34 8.58 -17.61 7.59
N LYS A 35 9.09 -17.71 8.82
CA LYS A 35 9.65 -18.98 9.31
C LYS A 35 8.56 -20.05 9.32
N ASN A 36 8.84 -21.19 8.69
CA ASN A 36 7.92 -22.31 8.49
C ASN A 36 6.72 -21.99 7.57
N ASP A 37 6.82 -20.94 6.78
CA ASP A 37 5.85 -20.57 5.74
C ASP A 37 6.56 -20.55 4.37
N LEU A 38 6.51 -21.70 3.68
CA LEU A 38 7.17 -21.88 2.38
C LEU A 38 6.55 -20.95 1.32
N ALA A 39 5.21 -20.84 1.31
CA ALA A 39 4.51 -20.06 0.29
C ALA A 39 4.92 -18.59 0.34
N ASN A 40 4.89 -17.96 1.52
CA ASN A 40 5.31 -16.59 1.67
C ASN A 40 6.83 -16.40 1.55
N SER A 41 7.64 -17.41 1.93
CA SER A 41 9.09 -17.37 1.65
C SER A 41 9.40 -17.31 0.14
N LEU A 42 8.68 -18.08 -0.68
CA LEU A 42 8.82 -18.02 -2.14
C LEU A 42 8.31 -16.70 -2.72
N LYS A 43 7.19 -16.17 -2.19
CA LYS A 43 6.68 -14.83 -2.57
C LYS A 43 7.70 -13.73 -2.29
N VAL A 44 8.39 -13.73 -1.14
CA VAL A 44 9.46 -12.75 -0.85
C VAL A 44 10.53 -12.76 -1.94
N ILE A 45 10.98 -13.96 -2.35
CA ILE A 45 12.00 -14.08 -3.42
C ILE A 45 11.45 -13.55 -4.75
N LEU A 46 10.21 -13.90 -5.07
CA LEU A 46 9.55 -13.45 -6.30
C LEU A 46 9.39 -11.91 -6.30
N CYS A 47 8.81 -11.34 -5.24
CA CYS A 47 8.62 -9.89 -5.10
C CYS A 47 9.96 -9.14 -5.18
N ARG A 48 10.99 -9.63 -4.46
CA ARG A 48 12.35 -9.07 -4.53
C ARG A 48 12.90 -9.11 -5.95
N SER A 49 12.68 -10.20 -6.68
CA SER A 49 13.14 -10.32 -8.07
C SER A 49 12.39 -9.37 -9.01
N LEU A 50 11.08 -9.21 -8.84
CA LEU A 50 10.27 -8.29 -9.64
C LEU A 50 10.64 -6.82 -9.38
N ILE A 51 10.80 -6.42 -8.13
CA ILE A 51 11.20 -5.06 -7.74
C ILE A 51 12.61 -4.73 -8.24
N ASN A 52 13.51 -5.72 -8.25
CA ASN A 52 14.87 -5.53 -8.76
C ASN A 52 14.99 -5.63 -10.29
N PHE A 53 13.92 -6.03 -10.98
CA PHE A 53 13.91 -6.15 -12.43
C PHE A 53 14.09 -4.77 -13.10
N PRO A 54 14.77 -4.66 -14.27
CA PRO A 54 14.97 -3.38 -14.94
C PRO A 54 13.66 -2.67 -15.24
N VAL A 55 13.52 -1.39 -14.84
CA VAL A 55 12.27 -0.62 -14.93
C VAL A 55 11.67 -0.66 -16.33
N LYS A 56 12.49 -0.42 -17.36
CA LYS A 56 12.05 -0.41 -18.77
C LYS A 56 11.57 -1.77 -19.29
N ASP A 57 11.96 -2.86 -18.64
CA ASP A 57 11.63 -4.22 -19.09
C ASP A 57 10.43 -4.80 -18.31
N THR A 58 9.99 -4.16 -17.21
CA THR A 58 8.84 -4.64 -16.40
C THR A 58 7.52 -4.78 -17.17
N PRO A 59 7.24 -4.04 -18.29
CA PRO A 59 6.01 -4.26 -19.05
C PRO A 59 5.80 -5.69 -19.54
N ILE A 60 6.83 -6.54 -19.58
CA ILE A 60 6.69 -7.97 -19.94
C ILE A 60 5.81 -8.74 -18.92
N PHE A 61 5.70 -8.26 -17.69
CA PHE A 61 4.84 -8.87 -16.66
C PHE A 61 3.39 -8.42 -16.75
N ALA A 62 3.09 -7.31 -17.43
CA ALA A 62 1.75 -6.78 -17.63
C ALA A 62 1.04 -7.52 -18.79
N THR A 63 0.89 -8.85 -18.66
CA THR A 63 0.36 -9.71 -19.72
C THR A 63 -1.17 -9.68 -19.81
N THR A 64 -1.85 -9.29 -18.73
CA THR A 64 -3.32 -9.29 -18.64
C THR A 64 -3.79 -7.87 -18.30
N PRO A 65 -4.72 -7.29 -19.08
CA PRO A 65 -5.32 -6.01 -18.72
C PRO A 65 -6.00 -6.08 -17.36
N THR A 66 -5.92 -5.01 -16.57
CA THR A 66 -6.44 -4.95 -15.19
C THR A 66 -7.91 -5.36 -15.10
N GLY A 67 -8.76 -4.89 -16.02
CA GLY A 67 -10.17 -5.29 -16.05
C GLY A 67 -10.38 -6.79 -16.31
N ASP A 68 -9.54 -7.40 -17.13
CA ASP A 68 -9.58 -8.85 -17.38
C ASP A 68 -9.04 -9.63 -16.18
N MET A 69 -8.02 -9.13 -15.50
CA MET A 69 -7.48 -9.72 -14.27
C MET A 69 -8.55 -9.71 -13.16
N ILE A 70 -9.26 -8.60 -12.97
CA ILE A 70 -10.36 -8.49 -12.01
C ILE A 70 -11.49 -9.46 -12.40
N ASN A 71 -12.04 -9.32 -13.61
CA ASN A 71 -13.26 -10.04 -14.03
C ASN A 71 -13.01 -11.53 -14.31
N LYS A 72 -11.95 -11.85 -15.05
CA LYS A 72 -11.69 -13.22 -15.53
C LYS A 72 -10.71 -13.98 -14.64
N GLY A 73 -9.81 -13.28 -13.95
CA GLY A 73 -8.89 -13.87 -12.98
C GLY A 73 -9.59 -14.10 -11.64
N ILE A 74 -9.76 -13.04 -10.86
CA ILE A 74 -10.31 -13.12 -9.50
C ILE A 74 -11.78 -13.54 -9.50
N GLY A 75 -12.59 -13.05 -10.46
CA GLY A 75 -13.98 -13.46 -10.61
C GLY A 75 -14.19 -14.97 -10.81
N LYS A 76 -13.20 -15.67 -11.38
CA LYS A 76 -13.26 -17.14 -11.52
C LYS A 76 -12.73 -17.90 -10.30
N THR A 77 -11.74 -17.36 -9.62
CA THR A 77 -11.14 -18.01 -8.43
C THR A 77 -11.99 -17.85 -7.18
N CYS A 78 -12.73 -16.72 -7.06
CA CYS A 78 -13.58 -16.41 -5.92
C CYS A 78 -14.99 -15.98 -6.37
N PRO A 79 -15.75 -16.88 -7.03
CA PRO A 79 -17.01 -16.53 -7.70
C PRO A 79 -18.12 -16.10 -6.72
N ASN A 80 -18.09 -16.52 -5.46
CA ASN A 80 -19.10 -16.11 -4.47
C ASN A 80 -18.84 -14.71 -3.92
N LEU A 81 -17.58 -14.37 -3.69
CA LEU A 81 -17.17 -13.09 -3.13
C LEU A 81 -17.14 -11.95 -4.16
N THR A 82 -17.20 -12.27 -5.46
CA THR A 82 -17.16 -11.29 -6.54
C THR A 82 -18.54 -11.00 -7.18
N LYS A 83 -19.63 -11.56 -6.63
CA LYS A 83 -21.02 -11.19 -7.00
C LYS A 83 -21.40 -9.84 -6.37
N LEU A 84 -20.63 -8.81 -6.71
CA LEU A 84 -20.77 -7.46 -6.16
C LEU A 84 -21.31 -6.50 -7.24
N PRO A 85 -22.08 -5.46 -6.86
CA PRO A 85 -22.53 -4.46 -7.80
C PRO A 85 -21.36 -3.79 -8.52
N HIS A 86 -21.44 -3.66 -9.82
CA HIS A 86 -20.46 -3.04 -10.71
C HIS A 86 -19.04 -3.66 -10.65
N PHE A 87 -18.90 -4.90 -10.15
CA PHE A 87 -17.60 -5.58 -10.05
C PHE A 87 -16.87 -5.62 -11.40
N GLY A 88 -15.67 -5.04 -11.46
CA GLY A 88 -14.82 -4.97 -12.66
C GLY A 88 -15.30 -3.99 -13.73
N GLU A 89 -16.35 -3.21 -13.50
CA GLU A 89 -16.81 -2.18 -14.42
C GLU A 89 -15.93 -0.93 -14.35
N LYS A 90 -15.74 -0.28 -15.50
CA LYS A 90 -15.02 0.98 -15.58
C LYS A 90 -15.82 2.13 -14.99
N PHE A 91 -15.20 2.94 -14.14
CA PHE A 91 -15.69 4.25 -13.75
C PHE A 91 -15.25 5.35 -14.72
N ASP A 92 -13.95 5.37 -15.03
CA ASP A 92 -13.33 6.30 -15.98
C ASP A 92 -12.25 5.59 -16.85
N LYS A 93 -11.34 6.36 -17.46
CA LYS A 93 -10.29 5.79 -18.32
C LYS A 93 -9.31 4.91 -17.57
N GLN A 94 -9.05 5.22 -16.28
CA GLN A 94 -8.02 4.59 -15.46
C GLN A 94 -8.56 3.80 -14.29
N SER A 95 -9.86 3.86 -13.98
CA SER A 95 -10.36 3.24 -12.75
C SER A 95 -11.46 2.23 -12.97
N TYR A 96 -11.53 1.26 -12.04
CA TYR A 96 -12.44 0.14 -12.05
C TYR A 96 -13.10 -0.04 -10.68
N TRP A 97 -14.42 -0.24 -10.65
CA TRP A 97 -15.12 -0.62 -9.44
C TRP A 97 -14.76 -2.05 -9.03
N LEU A 98 -14.41 -2.26 -7.77
CA LEU A 98 -14.51 -3.59 -7.14
C LEU A 98 -15.90 -3.78 -6.54
N VAL A 99 -16.49 -2.70 -6.05
CA VAL A 99 -17.88 -2.64 -5.63
C VAL A 99 -18.33 -1.19 -5.65
N GLU A 100 -19.53 -0.94 -6.15
CA GLU A 100 -20.24 0.32 -5.92
C GLU A 100 -21.51 0.03 -5.15
N SER A 101 -21.72 0.72 -4.00
CA SER A 101 -22.91 0.49 -3.20
C SER A 101 -24.20 0.83 -3.98
N LYS A 102 -25.24 0.00 -3.84
CA LYS A 102 -26.52 0.22 -4.52
C LYS A 102 -27.16 1.52 -4.03
N ASN A 103 -27.60 2.37 -4.99
CA ASN A 103 -28.22 3.67 -4.71
C ASN A 103 -27.32 4.56 -3.81
N ARG A 104 -26.02 4.61 -4.12
CA ARG A 104 -25.02 5.35 -3.39
C ARG A 104 -25.45 6.82 -3.19
N LYS A 105 -25.40 7.26 -1.95
CA LYS A 105 -25.69 8.63 -1.52
C LYS A 105 -24.41 9.47 -1.49
N PRO A 106 -24.48 10.81 -1.50
CA PRO A 106 -23.31 11.69 -1.42
C PRO A 106 -22.37 11.38 -0.26
N ASN A 107 -22.90 11.10 0.91
CA ASN A 107 -22.13 10.78 2.12
C ASN A 107 -21.74 9.29 2.26
N ASP A 108 -22.08 8.43 1.30
CA ASP A 108 -21.65 7.04 1.33
C ASP A 108 -20.17 6.96 0.99
N PRO A 109 -19.35 6.24 1.79
CA PRO A 109 -17.91 6.22 1.62
C PRO A 109 -17.47 5.57 0.31
N VAL A 110 -16.56 6.22 -0.39
CA VAL A 110 -15.87 5.67 -1.58
C VAL A 110 -14.37 5.64 -1.30
N LEU A 111 -13.81 4.44 -1.21
CA LEU A 111 -12.38 4.21 -1.09
C LEU A 111 -11.76 4.15 -2.50
N ILE A 112 -10.84 5.05 -2.79
CA ILE A 112 -10.01 4.99 -3.98
C ILE A 112 -8.71 4.29 -3.59
N TYR A 113 -8.47 3.13 -4.19
CA TYR A 113 -7.24 2.38 -3.97
C TYR A 113 -6.18 2.74 -5.00
N LEU A 114 -4.99 3.01 -4.51
CA LEU A 114 -3.78 3.40 -5.23
C LEU A 114 -2.75 2.29 -5.06
N HIS A 115 -2.51 1.52 -6.11
CA HIS A 115 -1.65 0.33 -6.00
C HIS A 115 -0.17 0.66 -5.83
N GLY A 116 0.57 -0.22 -5.17
CA GLY A 116 2.02 -0.23 -5.09
C GLY A 116 2.69 -0.73 -6.37
N GLY A 117 3.97 -1.10 -6.25
CA GLY A 117 4.78 -1.58 -7.38
C GLY A 117 5.75 -0.55 -7.93
N GLY A 118 6.21 0.40 -7.08
CA GLY A 118 7.30 1.36 -7.38
C GLY A 118 6.98 2.31 -8.53
N TYR A 119 5.72 2.52 -8.88
CA TYR A 119 5.25 3.24 -10.08
C TYR A 119 5.59 2.56 -11.42
N PHE A 120 6.31 1.44 -11.43
CA PHE A 120 6.73 0.77 -12.67
C PHE A 120 6.14 -0.63 -12.87
N LEU A 121 5.53 -1.24 -11.84
CA LEU A 121 4.76 -2.48 -11.92
C LEU A 121 3.26 -2.17 -11.94
N ASP A 122 2.50 -2.99 -12.65
CA ASP A 122 1.04 -2.92 -12.71
C ASP A 122 0.41 -3.46 -11.41
N VAL A 123 -0.89 -3.18 -11.21
CA VAL A 123 -1.63 -3.74 -10.07
C VAL A 123 -1.58 -5.27 -10.09
N ALA A 124 -1.28 -5.86 -8.94
CA ALA A 124 -1.18 -7.31 -8.79
C ALA A 124 -2.50 -7.93 -8.29
N PRO A 125 -2.81 -9.19 -8.66
CA PRO A 125 -3.98 -9.91 -8.16
C PRO A 125 -4.08 -9.90 -6.62
N GLN A 126 -2.95 -10.06 -5.93
CA GLN A 126 -2.89 -10.10 -4.46
C GLN A 126 -3.40 -8.82 -3.80
N GLN A 127 -3.17 -7.66 -4.42
CA GLN A 127 -3.69 -6.39 -3.93
C GLN A 127 -5.22 -6.33 -4.02
N ILE A 128 -5.80 -6.83 -5.12
CA ILE A 128 -7.25 -6.91 -5.28
C ILE A 128 -7.86 -7.94 -4.32
N GLU A 129 -7.22 -9.08 -4.14
CA GLU A 129 -7.62 -10.13 -3.19
C GLU A 129 -7.64 -9.58 -1.74
N THR A 130 -6.65 -8.77 -1.38
CA THR A 130 -6.59 -8.08 -0.09
C THR A 130 -7.73 -7.09 0.10
N LEU A 131 -8.03 -6.27 -0.91
CA LEU A 131 -9.15 -5.31 -0.87
C LEU A 131 -10.52 -6.02 -0.71
N LEU A 132 -10.71 -7.13 -1.42
CA LEU A 132 -11.93 -7.94 -1.28
C LEU A 132 -12.02 -8.57 0.11
N SER A 133 -10.90 -9.04 0.66
CA SER A 133 -10.86 -9.58 2.04
C SER A 133 -11.26 -8.50 3.06
N ILE A 134 -10.71 -7.29 2.93
CA ILE A 134 -11.09 -6.14 3.75
C ILE A 134 -12.59 -5.86 3.62
N TYR A 135 -13.11 -5.76 2.39
CA TYR A 135 -14.54 -5.49 2.15
C TYR A 135 -15.45 -6.53 2.80
N HIS A 136 -15.14 -7.83 2.62
CA HIS A 136 -16.00 -8.89 3.12
C HIS A 136 -15.98 -9.02 4.65
N LEU A 137 -14.92 -8.60 5.31
CA LEU A 137 -14.79 -8.61 6.78
C LEU A 137 -15.39 -7.39 7.48
N LEU A 138 -15.75 -6.32 6.77
CA LEU A 138 -16.41 -5.15 7.35
C LEU A 138 -17.76 -5.54 7.99
N GLU A 139 -18.16 -4.81 9.01
CA GLU A 139 -19.50 -4.91 9.58
C GLU A 139 -20.58 -4.81 8.49
N PRO A 140 -21.61 -5.69 8.51
CA PRO A 140 -22.60 -5.77 7.43
C PRO A 140 -23.27 -4.43 7.09
N ALA A 141 -23.60 -3.63 8.12
CA ALA A 141 -24.26 -2.34 7.93
C ALA A 141 -23.37 -1.31 7.20
N LYS A 142 -22.06 -1.31 7.48
CA LYS A 142 -21.07 -0.44 6.83
C LYS A 142 -20.75 -0.91 5.42
N LYS A 143 -20.59 -2.21 5.24
CA LYS A 143 -20.34 -2.84 3.95
C LYS A 143 -21.40 -2.49 2.89
N LEU A 144 -22.68 -2.42 3.26
CA LEU A 144 -23.78 -2.09 2.34
C LEU A 144 -23.67 -0.68 1.76
N ARG A 145 -22.99 0.24 2.43
CA ARG A 145 -22.81 1.64 1.99
C ARG A 145 -21.40 1.93 1.44
N PHE A 146 -20.48 0.99 1.55
CA PHE A 146 -19.08 1.17 1.21
C PHE A 146 -18.80 0.78 -0.24
N SER A 147 -18.07 1.64 -0.95
CA SER A 147 -17.65 1.42 -2.33
C SER A 147 -16.13 1.39 -2.41
N ILE A 148 -15.56 0.59 -3.32
CA ILE A 148 -14.12 0.53 -3.59
C ILE A 148 -13.88 0.71 -5.09
N LEU A 149 -13.05 1.70 -5.42
CA LEU A 149 -12.60 2.03 -6.76
C LEU A 149 -11.08 1.83 -6.84
N VAL A 150 -10.60 1.08 -7.82
CA VAL A 150 -9.17 0.86 -8.07
C VAL A 150 -8.70 1.82 -9.15
N LEU A 151 -7.71 2.66 -8.85
CA LEU A 151 -7.04 3.51 -9.83
C LEU A 151 -5.87 2.75 -10.45
N ASN A 152 -5.99 2.38 -11.72
CA ASN A 152 -4.92 1.79 -12.52
C ASN A 152 -4.20 2.89 -13.30
N TYR A 153 -3.33 3.60 -12.63
CA TYR A 153 -2.59 4.74 -13.19
C TYR A 153 -1.50 4.30 -14.20
N ASN A 154 -1.11 5.21 -15.08
CA ASN A 154 -0.05 4.97 -16.05
C ASN A 154 1.32 4.82 -15.38
N LEU A 155 2.11 3.86 -15.87
CA LEU A 155 3.37 3.45 -15.25
C LEU A 155 4.59 4.20 -15.81
N THR A 156 5.58 4.41 -14.96
CA THR A 156 6.87 5.00 -15.36
C THR A 156 7.61 4.11 -16.35
N SER A 157 7.46 2.79 -16.25
CA SER A 157 7.97 1.80 -17.21
C SER A 157 7.38 1.93 -18.61
N LYS A 158 6.23 2.59 -18.73
CA LYS A 158 5.54 2.90 -20.01
C LYS A 158 5.78 4.35 -20.47
N GLY A 159 6.74 5.07 -19.85
CA GLY A 159 7.13 6.44 -20.22
C GLY A 159 6.35 7.56 -19.53
N PHE A 160 5.68 7.28 -18.42
CA PHE A 160 4.93 8.27 -17.64
C PHE A 160 5.62 8.54 -16.29
N PRO A 161 6.64 9.39 -16.22
CA PRO A 161 7.36 9.65 -14.97
C PRO A 161 6.46 10.33 -13.92
N VAL A 162 6.84 10.21 -12.64
CA VAL A 162 6.21 10.96 -11.54
C VAL A 162 6.41 12.46 -11.79
N PRO A 163 5.38 13.32 -11.63
CA PRO A 163 4.09 13.10 -10.96
C PRO A 163 2.89 12.86 -11.91
N HIS A 164 3.07 12.19 -13.05
CA HIS A 164 1.93 11.95 -13.97
C HIS A 164 0.75 11.25 -13.28
N GLN A 165 1.03 10.30 -12.39
CA GLN A 165 0.04 9.53 -11.63
C GLN A 165 -0.81 10.41 -10.70
N LEU A 166 -0.20 11.48 -10.17
CA LEU A 166 -0.91 12.47 -9.36
C LEU A 166 -1.98 13.21 -10.19
N ALA A 167 -1.67 13.59 -11.42
CA ALA A 167 -2.66 14.21 -12.30
C ALA A 167 -3.86 13.27 -12.56
N GLN A 168 -3.61 11.97 -12.79
CA GLN A 168 -4.66 11.00 -12.99
C GLN A 168 -5.53 10.78 -11.73
N LEU A 169 -4.92 10.77 -10.55
CA LEU A 169 -5.68 10.74 -9.29
C LEU A 169 -6.54 12.01 -9.13
N VAL A 170 -6.00 13.19 -9.45
CA VAL A 170 -6.76 14.46 -9.42
C VAL A 170 -7.98 14.39 -10.35
N ASP A 171 -7.82 13.83 -11.56
CA ASP A 171 -8.91 13.69 -12.52
C ASP A 171 -10.01 12.75 -12.01
N THR A 172 -9.65 11.56 -11.52
CA THR A 172 -10.61 10.58 -10.96
C THR A 172 -11.30 11.14 -9.71
N TYR A 173 -10.54 11.74 -8.80
CA TYR A 173 -11.07 12.37 -7.58
C TYR A 173 -12.06 13.50 -7.91
N THR A 174 -11.69 14.37 -8.86
CA THR A 174 -12.56 15.45 -9.35
C THR A 174 -13.85 14.91 -9.96
N SER A 175 -13.77 13.83 -10.71
CA SER A 175 -14.95 13.18 -11.32
C SER A 175 -15.91 12.64 -10.27
N LEU A 176 -15.42 12.04 -9.19
CA LEU A 176 -16.23 11.59 -8.07
C LEU A 176 -16.89 12.77 -7.33
N VAL A 177 -16.13 13.84 -7.04
CA VAL A 177 -16.67 15.04 -6.37
C VAL A 177 -17.75 15.72 -7.24
N ARG A 178 -17.52 15.88 -8.53
CA ARG A 178 -18.52 16.40 -9.47
C ARG A 178 -19.74 15.49 -9.60
N GLY A 179 -19.57 14.20 -9.43
CA GLY A 179 -20.65 13.20 -9.34
C GLY A 179 -21.40 13.22 -8.00
N GLY A 180 -21.08 14.15 -7.11
CA GLY A 180 -21.76 14.38 -5.83
C GLY A 180 -21.21 13.56 -4.66
N SER A 181 -20.02 12.92 -4.78
CA SER A 181 -19.40 12.22 -3.64
C SER A 181 -18.78 13.20 -2.66
N GLU A 182 -19.14 13.10 -1.38
CA GLU A 182 -18.68 13.97 -0.30
C GLU A 182 -17.76 13.25 0.71
N ASN A 183 -17.79 11.91 0.72
CA ASN A 183 -17.02 11.08 1.64
C ASN A 183 -16.04 10.19 0.88
N LEU A 184 -14.91 10.79 0.49
CA LEU A 184 -13.85 10.09 -0.23
C LEU A 184 -12.72 9.69 0.70
N LEU A 185 -12.28 8.44 0.57
CA LEU A 185 -11.14 7.87 1.29
C LEU A 185 -10.06 7.48 0.28
N LEU A 186 -8.80 7.54 0.69
CA LEU A 186 -7.68 7.00 -0.09
C LEU A 186 -7.04 5.84 0.68
N MET A 187 -6.70 4.78 -0.03
CA MET A 187 -5.83 3.74 0.48
C MET A 187 -4.71 3.50 -0.53
N GLY A 188 -3.46 3.44 -0.06
CA GLY A 188 -2.34 3.13 -0.93
C GLY A 188 -1.25 2.37 -0.22
N ASP A 189 -0.68 1.40 -0.93
CA ASP A 189 0.50 0.66 -0.51
C ASP A 189 1.74 1.15 -1.26
N SER A 190 2.90 1.18 -0.62
CA SER A 190 4.20 1.52 -1.24
C SER A 190 4.15 2.82 -2.07
N ALA A 191 4.29 2.74 -3.39
CA ALA A 191 4.17 3.86 -4.32
C ALA A 191 2.77 4.50 -4.29
N GLY A 192 1.71 3.70 -4.12
CA GLY A 192 0.35 4.20 -3.93
C GLY A 192 0.19 4.99 -2.63
N GLY A 193 0.92 4.61 -1.58
CA GLY A 193 1.02 5.38 -0.34
C GLY A 193 1.71 6.73 -0.54
N ASN A 194 2.78 6.76 -1.33
CA ASN A 194 3.39 8.03 -1.78
C ASN A 194 2.38 8.90 -2.53
N LEU A 195 1.63 8.31 -3.46
CA LEU A 195 0.62 9.02 -4.25
C LEU A 195 -0.49 9.62 -3.37
N ALA A 196 -0.95 8.90 -2.34
CA ALA A 196 -1.93 9.41 -1.38
C ALA A 196 -1.39 10.60 -0.60
N ILE A 197 -0.14 10.53 -0.09
CA ILE A 197 0.51 11.63 0.64
C ILE A 197 0.72 12.83 -0.28
N THR A 198 1.26 12.63 -1.48
CA THR A 198 1.53 13.71 -2.45
C THR A 198 0.25 14.37 -2.95
N PHE A 199 -0.87 13.64 -3.02
CA PHE A 199 -2.18 14.21 -3.33
C PHE A 199 -2.65 15.18 -2.24
N THR A 200 -2.49 14.86 -0.95
CA THR A 200 -2.84 15.81 0.13
C THR A 200 -1.98 17.08 0.08
N GLN A 201 -0.70 16.95 -0.28
CA GLN A 201 0.19 18.10 -0.51
C GLN A 201 -0.19 18.91 -1.76
N TYR A 202 -0.67 18.24 -2.80
CA TYR A 202 -1.23 18.92 -3.98
C TYR A 202 -2.44 19.77 -3.61
N LEU A 203 -3.37 19.24 -2.81
CA LEU A 203 -4.54 20.00 -2.33
C LEU A 203 -4.12 21.21 -1.50
N ARG A 204 -3.14 21.05 -0.60
CA ARG A 204 -2.61 22.14 0.21
C ARG A 204 -1.97 23.25 -0.65
N SER A 205 -1.11 22.86 -1.58
CA SER A 205 -0.31 23.82 -2.35
C SER A 205 -1.08 24.53 -3.44
N ASN A 206 -1.97 23.82 -4.13
CA ASN A 206 -2.70 24.35 -5.29
C ASN A 206 -4.09 24.88 -4.90
N LYS A 207 -4.57 24.57 -3.69
CA LYS A 207 -5.90 24.98 -3.17
C LYS A 207 -7.02 24.82 -4.21
N PRO A 208 -7.09 23.68 -4.94
CA PRO A 208 -8.18 23.42 -5.85
C PRO A 208 -9.50 23.42 -5.06
N ASN A 209 -10.62 23.69 -5.71
CA ASN A 209 -11.94 23.58 -5.06
C ASN A 209 -12.35 22.10 -4.91
N LEU A 210 -11.51 21.32 -4.21
CA LEU A 210 -11.70 19.91 -3.89
C LEU A 210 -11.57 19.70 -2.38
N PRO A 211 -12.43 18.87 -1.77
CA PRO A 211 -12.29 18.55 -0.35
C PRO A 211 -11.07 17.65 -0.13
N TYR A 212 -10.49 17.72 1.06
CA TYR A 212 -9.52 16.72 1.50
C TYR A 212 -10.19 15.35 1.66
N PRO A 213 -9.48 14.22 1.41
CA PRO A 213 -10.00 12.89 1.70
C PRO A 213 -10.32 12.77 3.20
N ARG A 214 -11.49 12.22 3.53
CA ARG A 214 -11.94 12.01 4.91
C ARG A 214 -11.05 11.03 5.67
N SER A 215 -10.47 10.08 4.96
CA SER A 215 -9.51 9.14 5.52
C SER A 215 -8.39 8.85 4.54
N VAL A 216 -7.18 8.64 5.07
CA VAL A 216 -6.03 8.13 4.30
C VAL A 216 -5.48 6.90 5.00
N ILE A 217 -5.39 5.78 4.27
CA ILE A 217 -4.88 4.49 4.74
C ILE A 217 -3.56 4.22 3.99
N LEU A 218 -2.48 4.18 4.73
CA LEU A 218 -1.12 4.04 4.20
C LEU A 218 -0.53 2.70 4.65
N VAL A 219 -0.19 1.85 3.69
CA VAL A 219 0.48 0.57 3.94
C VAL A 219 1.89 0.66 3.39
N SER A 220 2.91 0.56 4.26
CA SER A 220 4.32 0.65 3.85
C SER A 220 4.63 1.78 2.86
N PRO A 221 4.16 3.04 3.07
CA PRO A 221 4.22 4.09 2.05
C PRO A 221 5.67 4.42 1.67
N TRP A 222 5.95 4.53 0.37
CA TRP A 222 7.26 4.94 -0.16
C TRP A 222 7.44 6.46 -0.04
N VAL A 223 7.66 6.95 1.18
CA VAL A 223 7.69 8.39 1.51
C VAL A 223 8.88 9.11 0.88
N LYS A 224 10.05 8.46 0.89
CA LYS A 224 11.32 8.95 0.33
C LYS A 224 11.67 8.12 -0.90
N LEU A 225 11.47 8.71 -2.10
CA LEU A 225 11.67 7.98 -3.36
C LEU A 225 13.12 7.54 -3.58
N ILE A 226 14.08 8.32 -3.15
CA ILE A 226 15.50 8.01 -3.30
C ILE A 226 16.14 8.02 -1.90
N PRO A 227 16.63 6.89 -1.41
CA PRO A 227 17.32 6.84 -0.12
C PRO A 227 18.65 7.57 -0.19
N GLU A 228 19.04 8.17 0.94
CA GLU A 228 20.31 8.89 1.08
C GLU A 228 21.41 7.95 1.58
N VAL A 229 22.67 8.30 1.29
CA VAL A 229 23.83 7.43 1.58
C VAL A 229 23.93 7.00 3.05
N TYR A 230 23.61 7.89 3.99
CA TYR A 230 23.67 7.60 5.42
C TYR A 230 22.69 6.49 5.86
N GLN A 231 21.61 6.27 5.11
CA GLN A 231 20.61 5.25 5.42
C GLN A 231 21.13 3.81 5.20
N ASN A 232 22.23 3.65 4.45
CA ASN A 232 22.92 2.38 4.27
C ASN A 232 24.06 2.19 5.28
N THR A 233 23.81 2.54 6.54
CA THR A 233 24.77 2.36 7.64
C THR A 233 24.13 1.66 8.83
N PRO A 234 24.89 0.98 9.69
CA PRO A 234 24.36 0.30 10.89
C PRO A 234 23.46 1.21 11.72
N GLY A 235 22.32 0.67 12.14
CA GLY A 235 21.30 1.40 12.90
C GLY A 235 20.10 1.85 12.07
N HIS A 236 20.22 1.93 10.75
CA HIS A 236 19.13 2.29 9.86
C HIS A 236 18.42 1.06 9.28
N SER A 237 17.11 1.16 9.04
CA SER A 237 16.28 0.05 8.56
C SER A 237 16.75 -0.52 7.23
N TYR A 238 17.16 0.29 6.26
CA TYR A 238 17.74 -0.17 5.00
C TYR A 238 18.97 -1.07 5.18
N TYR A 239 19.85 -0.72 6.11
CA TYR A 239 21.05 -1.52 6.40
C TYR A 239 20.71 -2.78 7.20
N ASN A 240 19.88 -2.62 8.24
CA ASN A 240 19.62 -3.70 9.19
C ASN A 240 18.74 -4.81 8.61
N TYR A 241 17.86 -4.48 7.64
CA TYR A 241 16.84 -5.43 7.16
C TYR A 241 16.93 -5.79 5.69
N PHE A 242 17.95 -5.35 4.95
CA PHE A 242 18.12 -5.65 3.52
C PHE A 242 18.02 -7.14 3.17
N ALA A 243 18.48 -8.02 4.08
CA ALA A 243 18.42 -9.47 3.88
C ALA A 243 17.02 -10.06 4.13
N ASN A 244 16.19 -9.37 4.92
CA ASN A 244 14.86 -9.85 5.32
C ASN A 244 13.74 -9.32 4.41
N ASP A 245 13.91 -8.11 3.88
CA ASP A 245 12.88 -7.35 3.17
C ASP A 245 12.93 -7.55 1.64
N VAL A 246 11.86 -7.17 0.96
CA VAL A 246 11.78 -7.15 -0.51
C VAL A 246 12.47 -5.92 -1.10
N ILE A 247 12.58 -4.84 -0.34
CA ILE A 247 13.21 -3.58 -0.73
C ILE A 247 14.69 -3.61 -0.39
N GLN A 248 15.52 -3.19 -1.36
CA GLN A 248 16.98 -3.16 -1.21
C GLN A 248 17.53 -1.77 -1.51
N TYR A 249 18.44 -1.29 -0.67
CA TYR A 249 19.07 0.03 -0.80
C TYR A 249 19.67 0.25 -2.21
N ASP A 250 20.52 -0.69 -2.66
CA ASP A 250 21.23 -0.57 -3.95
C ASP A 250 20.27 -0.42 -5.15
N ARG A 251 19.07 -1.01 -5.05
CA ARG A 251 18.07 -0.86 -6.09
C ARG A 251 17.48 0.54 -6.09
N PHE A 252 17.04 1.03 -4.93
CA PHE A 252 16.32 2.29 -4.82
C PHE A 252 17.25 3.52 -4.89
N SER A 253 18.53 3.37 -4.57
CA SER A 253 19.56 4.40 -4.77
C SER A 253 20.14 4.42 -6.18
N SER A 254 19.77 3.48 -7.05
CA SER A 254 20.35 3.35 -8.39
C SER A 254 19.93 4.47 -9.34
N ALA A 255 20.83 4.88 -10.23
CA ALA A 255 20.52 5.83 -11.29
C ALA A 255 19.38 5.35 -12.20
N GLU A 256 19.21 4.04 -12.36
CA GLU A 256 18.13 3.46 -13.16
C GLU A 256 16.76 3.74 -12.57
N VAL A 257 16.59 3.52 -11.25
CA VAL A 257 15.31 3.83 -10.55
C VAL A 257 15.08 5.33 -10.55
N TYR A 258 16.13 6.13 -10.28
CA TYR A 258 16.02 7.58 -10.32
C TYR A 258 15.50 8.06 -11.70
N GLN A 259 16.16 7.70 -12.77
CA GLN A 259 15.79 8.13 -14.12
C GLN A 259 14.48 7.50 -14.58
N GLY A 260 14.26 6.23 -14.28
CA GLY A 260 13.04 5.51 -14.66
C GLY A 260 11.79 6.05 -13.95
N THR A 261 11.93 6.50 -12.71
CA THR A 261 10.79 7.00 -11.90
C THR A 261 10.57 8.49 -12.11
N LEU A 262 11.61 9.30 -12.10
CA LEU A 262 11.51 10.75 -12.09
C LEU A 262 11.71 11.39 -13.48
N GLY A 263 12.49 10.75 -14.37
CA GLY A 263 12.92 11.41 -15.61
C GLY A 263 13.61 12.73 -15.29
N ASN A 264 13.03 13.85 -15.76
CA ASN A 264 13.52 15.21 -15.53
C ASN A 264 12.83 15.90 -14.33
N THR A 265 11.99 15.19 -13.57
CA THR A 265 11.23 15.77 -12.45
C THR A 265 12.15 16.05 -11.27
N LYS A 266 11.97 17.20 -10.63
CA LYS A 266 12.71 17.57 -9.41
C LYS A 266 12.32 16.67 -8.26
N LEU A 267 13.29 15.94 -7.68
CA LEU A 267 13.08 15.01 -6.57
C LEU A 267 12.55 15.71 -5.31
N LYS A 268 13.24 16.78 -4.89
CA LYS A 268 12.87 17.53 -3.65
C LYS A 268 11.65 18.40 -3.87
N SER A 269 10.49 17.80 -3.80
CA SER A 269 9.17 18.43 -3.85
C SER A 269 8.20 17.64 -2.98
N LEU A 270 7.38 18.33 -2.18
CA LEU A 270 6.36 17.71 -1.32
C LEU A 270 5.28 16.96 -2.13
N THR A 271 5.09 17.33 -3.40
CA THR A 271 4.15 16.66 -4.32
C THR A 271 4.82 15.55 -5.15
N VAL A 272 6.09 15.22 -4.88
CA VAL A 272 6.86 14.16 -5.56
C VAL A 272 7.45 13.19 -4.53
N SER A 273 8.33 13.69 -3.67
CA SER A 273 9.03 12.89 -2.68
C SER A 273 9.17 13.67 -1.37
N PRO A 274 8.11 13.64 -0.52
CA PRO A 274 8.10 14.38 0.73
C PRO A 274 9.30 14.07 1.63
N GLY A 275 9.70 12.80 1.72
CA GLY A 275 10.83 12.35 2.55
C GLY A 275 12.20 12.79 2.06
N ASN A 276 12.33 13.28 0.81
CA ASN A 276 13.56 13.90 0.31
C ASN A 276 13.60 15.42 0.53
N CYS A 277 12.50 16.02 1.03
CA CYS A 277 12.48 17.41 1.47
C CYS A 277 12.94 17.52 2.93
N PRO A 278 13.46 18.67 3.37
CA PRO A 278 13.61 18.92 4.79
C PRO A 278 12.24 18.83 5.48
N TYR A 279 12.17 18.13 6.61
CA TYR A 279 10.92 18.00 7.35
C TYR A 279 10.63 19.29 8.15
N ASP A 280 9.45 19.89 7.90
CA ASP A 280 8.90 21.00 8.67
C ASP A 280 7.45 20.66 9.06
N PRO A 281 7.05 20.68 10.35
CA PRO A 281 5.67 20.47 10.77
C PRO A 281 4.67 21.37 10.03
N LYS A 282 5.05 22.61 9.69
CA LYS A 282 4.21 23.56 8.96
C LYS A 282 3.74 23.06 7.59
N ASP A 283 4.48 22.12 6.98
CA ASP A 283 4.09 21.51 5.71
C ASP A 283 2.86 20.60 5.84
N TRP A 284 2.45 20.24 7.05
CA TRP A 284 1.39 19.27 7.34
C TRP A 284 0.23 19.86 8.16
N GLU A 285 0.41 21.03 8.80
CA GLU A 285 -0.57 21.63 9.72
C GLU A 285 -1.88 22.04 9.03
N GLU A 286 -1.84 22.47 7.77
CA GLU A 286 -3.00 22.90 6.99
C GLU A 286 -3.74 21.76 6.28
N ILE A 287 -3.31 20.50 6.44
CA ILE A 287 -3.94 19.36 5.80
C ILE A 287 -5.04 18.81 6.71
N ASP A 288 -6.29 19.05 6.31
CA ASP A 288 -7.48 18.68 7.10
C ASP A 288 -7.47 17.20 7.50
N THR A 289 -7.10 16.33 6.56
CA THR A 289 -7.02 14.87 6.80
C THR A 289 -6.14 14.50 8.00
N TYR A 290 -5.08 15.27 8.27
CA TYR A 290 -4.13 14.97 9.34
C TYR A 290 -4.44 15.69 10.64
N ARG A 291 -5.24 16.75 10.57
CA ARG A 291 -5.39 17.69 11.69
C ARG A 291 -6.82 17.86 12.19
N LYS A 292 -7.84 17.88 11.32
CA LYS A 292 -9.19 18.27 11.73
C LYS A 292 -10.04 17.13 12.28
N PRO A 293 -10.92 17.41 13.24
CA PRO A 293 -11.94 16.47 13.71
C PRO A 293 -12.80 15.95 12.54
N GLY A 294 -13.21 14.69 12.62
CA GLY A 294 -13.99 14.02 11.57
C GLY A 294 -13.17 13.51 10.39
N TYR A 295 -11.83 13.69 10.44
CA TYR A 295 -10.89 13.09 9.51
C TYR A 295 -10.07 12.01 10.21
N SER A 296 -9.41 11.14 9.42
CA SER A 296 -8.64 10.04 10.00
C SER A 296 -7.47 9.59 9.13
N VAL A 297 -6.44 9.05 9.78
CA VAL A 297 -5.26 8.47 9.13
C VAL A 297 -4.92 7.14 9.76
N PHE A 298 -4.69 6.15 8.91
CA PHE A 298 -4.12 4.86 9.29
C PHE A 298 -2.76 4.70 8.64
N VAL A 299 -1.76 4.26 9.41
CA VAL A 299 -0.43 3.95 8.92
C VAL A 299 -0.05 2.55 9.37
N LEU A 300 0.40 1.72 8.44
CA LEU A 300 0.97 0.42 8.71
C LEU A 300 2.38 0.36 8.16
N ALA A 301 3.33 -0.06 8.99
CA ALA A 301 4.70 -0.34 8.62
C ALA A 301 5.12 -1.73 9.14
N GLY A 302 6.01 -2.40 8.42
CA GLY A 302 6.67 -3.61 8.92
C GLY A 302 7.82 -3.25 9.87
N GLU A 303 7.99 -3.98 10.98
CA GLU A 303 9.11 -3.76 11.90
C GLU A 303 10.47 -3.98 11.22
N HIS A 304 10.53 -4.93 10.28
CA HIS A 304 11.74 -5.33 9.56
C HIS A 304 11.71 -4.89 8.07
N GLU A 305 10.93 -3.86 7.73
CA GLU A 305 10.97 -3.30 6.38
C GLU A 305 12.02 -2.19 6.23
N SER A 306 12.56 -2.05 5.04
CA SER A 306 13.59 -1.06 4.73
C SER A 306 13.07 0.38 4.78
N PHE A 307 11.79 0.60 4.45
CA PHE A 307 11.16 1.94 4.48
C PHE A 307 10.73 2.39 5.87
N ARG A 308 10.81 1.53 6.89
CA ARG A 308 10.30 1.80 8.24
C ARG A 308 10.73 3.16 8.79
N ASP A 309 12.01 3.45 8.77
CA ASP A 309 12.53 4.68 9.40
C ASP A 309 12.00 5.93 8.68
N ASP A 310 11.90 5.92 7.35
CA ASP A 310 11.33 7.01 6.57
C ASP A 310 9.83 7.19 6.84
N ILE A 311 9.08 6.09 6.98
CA ILE A 311 7.64 6.10 7.30
C ILE A 311 7.42 6.72 8.68
N LEU A 312 8.22 6.32 9.67
CA LEU A 312 8.07 6.79 11.04
C LEU A 312 8.53 8.25 11.20
N GLU A 313 9.59 8.64 10.49
CA GLU A 313 10.03 10.03 10.46
C GLU A 313 8.95 10.93 9.86
N TRP A 314 8.37 10.55 8.72
CA TRP A 314 7.23 11.26 8.15
C TRP A 314 6.05 11.32 9.13
N SER A 315 5.70 10.20 9.75
CA SER A 315 4.60 10.13 10.72
C SER A 315 4.83 11.05 11.92
N LYS A 316 6.07 11.19 12.37
CA LYS A 316 6.45 12.13 13.44
C LYS A 316 6.10 13.57 13.08
N TYR A 317 6.44 14.02 11.87
CA TYR A 317 6.22 15.41 11.46
C TYR A 317 4.79 15.67 10.97
N ALA A 318 4.20 14.73 10.25
CA ALA A 318 2.86 14.88 9.69
C ALA A 318 1.74 14.59 10.70
N LEU A 319 1.96 13.67 11.64
CA LEU A 319 0.92 13.12 12.52
C LEU A 319 1.22 13.27 14.01
N ASP A 320 2.33 13.91 14.39
CA ASP A 320 2.84 14.01 15.77
C ASP A 320 3.09 12.63 16.42
N TYR A 321 3.49 11.64 15.61
CA TYR A 321 3.74 10.28 16.10
C TYR A 321 4.98 10.24 16.99
N PRO A 322 4.87 9.75 18.24
CA PRO A 322 6.03 9.60 19.12
C PRO A 322 6.77 8.29 18.76
N ILE A 323 7.88 8.38 18.02
CA ILE A 323 8.65 7.18 17.65
C ILE A 323 9.11 6.46 18.93
N PRO A 324 8.70 5.18 19.14
CA PRO A 324 9.06 4.46 20.33
C PRO A 324 10.56 4.07 20.32
N PRO A 325 11.23 4.08 21.48
CA PRO A 325 12.58 3.54 21.59
C PRO A 325 12.56 2.00 21.41
N ASN A 326 13.70 1.44 21.01
CA ASN A 326 13.92 -0.02 20.88
C ASN A 326 13.04 -0.73 19.83
N LEU A 327 12.60 0.00 18.83
CA LEU A 327 11.92 -0.60 17.69
C LEU A 327 12.88 -1.53 16.90
N GLY A 328 12.38 -2.66 16.43
CA GLY A 328 13.16 -3.65 15.67
C GLY A 328 13.70 -4.82 16.52
N ASN A 329 13.38 -4.86 17.81
CA ASN A 329 13.88 -5.88 18.75
C ASN A 329 12.75 -6.72 19.40
N SER A 330 11.59 -6.84 18.76
CA SER A 330 10.43 -7.52 19.34
C SER A 330 10.51 -9.05 19.30
N ASP A 331 11.41 -9.62 18.51
CA ASP A 331 11.48 -11.07 18.20
C ASP A 331 10.11 -11.67 17.79
N GLY A 332 9.25 -10.85 17.18
CA GLY A 332 7.92 -11.24 16.73
C GLY A 332 6.82 -11.21 17.81
N VAL A 333 7.13 -10.70 18.99
CA VAL A 333 6.16 -10.55 20.08
C VAL A 333 5.48 -9.17 19.96
N TYR A 334 4.17 -9.18 19.77
CA TYR A 334 3.40 -7.93 19.75
C TYR A 334 3.40 -7.25 21.12
N ASN A 335 3.82 -5.99 21.14
CA ASN A 335 3.78 -5.12 22.31
C ASN A 335 3.04 -3.81 21.94
N PRO A 336 1.85 -3.55 22.47
CA PRO A 336 1.07 -2.36 22.09
C PRO A 336 1.78 -1.03 22.38
N LYS A 337 2.73 -0.98 23.33
CA LYS A 337 3.51 0.23 23.64
C LYS A 337 4.54 0.57 22.55
N ILE A 338 4.89 -0.40 21.70
CA ILE A 338 5.87 -0.26 20.61
C ILE A 338 5.16 -0.29 19.26
N HIS A 339 4.20 -1.21 19.11
CA HIS A 339 3.64 -1.56 17.80
C HIS A 339 2.33 -0.86 17.49
N LYS A 340 1.79 -0.04 18.43
CA LYS A 340 0.54 0.67 18.21
C LYS A 340 0.54 2.05 18.83
N TYR A 341 0.07 3.03 18.07
CA TYR A 341 -0.21 4.37 18.56
C TYR A 341 -1.59 4.81 18.07
N ILE A 342 -2.41 5.30 18.98
CA ILE A 342 -3.72 5.85 18.65
C ILE A 342 -3.81 7.27 19.22
N ARG A 343 -4.10 8.24 18.36
CA ARG A 343 -4.58 9.57 18.75
C ARG A 343 -6.07 9.65 18.41
N ASN A 344 -6.90 9.63 19.43
CA ASN A 344 -8.35 9.72 19.29
C ASN A 344 -8.89 10.74 20.29
N ASN A 345 -8.81 12.01 19.93
CA ASN A 345 -9.39 13.11 20.70
C ASN A 345 -10.43 13.85 19.88
N LYS A 346 -11.28 14.63 20.53
CA LYS A 346 -12.40 15.33 19.88
C LYS A 346 -11.97 16.53 19.04
N ASP A 347 -10.75 17.02 19.24
CA ASP A 347 -10.28 18.28 18.67
C ASP A 347 -9.31 18.08 17.50
N SER A 348 -9.02 16.84 17.13
CA SER A 348 -8.10 16.52 16.03
C SER A 348 -8.54 15.32 15.21
N ALA A 349 -7.85 15.09 14.10
CA ALA A 349 -8.02 13.88 13.30
C ALA A 349 -7.68 12.62 14.12
N HIS A 350 -8.45 11.55 13.88
CA HIS A 350 -8.12 10.22 14.41
C HIS A 350 -6.88 9.69 13.69
N VAL A 351 -5.85 9.30 14.45
CA VAL A 351 -4.61 8.71 13.91
C VAL A 351 -4.40 7.33 14.53
N ASP A 352 -4.16 6.33 13.70
CA ASP A 352 -3.87 4.96 14.10
C ASP A 352 -2.60 4.48 13.37
N VAL A 353 -1.46 4.40 14.08
CA VAL A 353 -0.18 3.91 13.54
C VAL A 353 0.07 2.51 14.08
N ASN A 354 0.30 1.57 13.17
CA ASN A 354 0.53 0.17 13.48
C ASN A 354 1.87 -0.27 12.91
N ILE A 355 2.62 -1.05 13.69
CA ILE A 355 3.87 -1.66 13.27
C ILE A 355 3.72 -3.17 13.41
N GLU A 356 3.85 -3.89 12.31
CA GLU A 356 3.75 -5.34 12.36
C GLU A 356 5.06 -5.95 12.87
N PRO A 357 5.03 -6.74 13.98
CA PRO A 357 6.22 -7.44 14.46
C PRO A 357 6.85 -8.31 13.38
N LEU A 358 8.16 -8.15 13.14
CA LEU A 358 8.93 -8.80 12.07
C LEU A 358 8.41 -8.52 10.65
N GLY A 359 7.38 -7.69 10.49
CA GLY A 359 6.76 -7.39 9.19
C GLY A 359 7.79 -6.88 8.18
N VAL A 360 7.59 -7.24 6.92
CA VAL A 360 8.36 -6.76 5.76
C VAL A 360 7.54 -5.77 4.96
N HIS A 361 8.13 -5.18 3.93
CA HIS A 361 7.43 -4.25 3.05
C HIS A 361 6.19 -4.86 2.40
N ASP A 362 5.09 -4.12 2.36
CA ASP A 362 3.80 -4.50 1.77
C ASP A 362 3.23 -5.82 2.33
N VAL A 363 3.18 -5.92 3.65
CA VAL A 363 2.66 -7.13 4.33
C VAL A 363 1.28 -7.57 3.84
N CYS A 364 0.40 -6.64 3.44
CA CYS A 364 -0.90 -6.96 2.83
C CYS A 364 -0.78 -7.87 1.60
N PHE A 365 0.28 -7.71 0.81
CA PHE A 365 0.52 -8.53 -0.37
C PHE A 365 0.69 -10.02 -0.02
N PHE A 366 1.16 -10.32 1.19
CA PHE A 366 1.40 -11.68 1.69
C PHE A 366 0.16 -12.28 2.38
N GLU A 367 -0.85 -11.47 2.67
CA GLU A 367 -2.07 -11.88 3.39
C GLU A 367 -3.23 -12.28 2.46
N ASN A 368 -3.05 -12.26 1.15
CA ASN A 368 -4.08 -12.50 0.13
C ASN A 368 -4.79 -13.85 0.25
N LEU A 369 -4.16 -14.86 0.88
CA LEU A 369 -4.78 -16.17 1.13
C LEU A 369 -6.06 -16.09 1.98
N LEU A 370 -6.29 -14.98 2.68
CA LEU A 370 -7.50 -14.76 3.45
C LEU A 370 -8.75 -14.78 2.57
N LEU A 371 -8.67 -14.26 1.33
CA LEU A 371 -9.79 -14.30 0.40
C LEU A 371 -10.24 -15.72 0.09
N SER A 372 -9.31 -16.65 -0.11
CA SER A 372 -9.64 -18.06 -0.32
C SER A 372 -10.29 -18.70 0.92
N LYS A 373 -9.91 -18.29 2.14
CA LYS A 373 -10.57 -18.76 3.37
C LYS A 373 -12.01 -18.24 3.42
N LEU A 374 -12.25 -16.97 3.09
CA LEU A 374 -13.57 -16.36 3.04
C LEU A 374 -14.46 -16.98 1.94
N GLU A 375 -13.89 -17.35 0.78
CA GLU A 375 -14.64 -18.02 -0.28
C GLU A 375 -15.15 -19.40 0.17
N ASN A 376 -14.37 -20.10 1.01
CA ASN A 376 -14.70 -21.43 1.51
C ASN A 376 -15.52 -21.44 2.81
N ASP A 377 -15.55 -20.32 3.55
CA ASP A 377 -16.30 -20.18 4.80
C ASP A 377 -17.04 -18.83 4.83
N ALA A 378 -18.29 -18.86 4.42
CA ALA A 378 -19.16 -17.68 4.39
C ALA A 378 -19.50 -17.11 5.79
N ASN A 379 -19.23 -17.85 6.85
CA ASN A 379 -19.47 -17.43 8.25
C ASN A 379 -18.22 -16.84 8.91
N LEU A 380 -17.08 -16.84 8.23
CA LEU A 380 -15.86 -16.28 8.76
C LEU A 380 -16.02 -14.76 8.96
N THR A 381 -15.92 -14.33 10.20
CA THR A 381 -15.96 -12.92 10.60
C THR A 381 -14.59 -12.46 11.08
N ILE A 382 -14.43 -11.16 11.29
CA ILE A 382 -13.18 -10.57 11.77
C ILE A 382 -12.67 -11.20 13.07
N ASP A 383 -13.57 -11.61 13.97
CA ASP A 383 -13.23 -12.24 15.24
C ASP A 383 -12.71 -13.67 15.09
N GLY A 384 -13.04 -14.35 13.97
CA GLY A 384 -12.55 -15.68 13.62
C GLY A 384 -11.24 -15.68 12.85
N VAL A 385 -10.73 -14.50 12.44
CA VAL A 385 -9.49 -14.36 11.71
C VAL A 385 -8.28 -14.33 12.65
N ASP A 386 -7.25 -15.13 12.37
CA ASP A 386 -5.99 -15.07 13.11
C ASP A 386 -5.29 -13.71 12.90
N ALA A 387 -5.40 -12.84 13.89
CA ALA A 387 -4.84 -11.48 13.86
C ALA A 387 -3.30 -11.44 13.82
N LYS A 388 -2.60 -12.54 14.12
CA LYS A 388 -1.14 -12.61 13.97
C LYS A 388 -0.76 -12.97 12.53
N GLN A 389 -1.51 -13.86 11.89
CA GLN A 389 -1.28 -14.26 10.50
C GLN A 389 -1.71 -13.16 9.52
N PHE A 390 -2.85 -12.50 9.78
CA PHE A 390 -3.46 -11.49 8.92
C PHE A 390 -3.48 -10.12 9.62
N PHE A 391 -2.32 -9.72 10.13
CA PHE A 391 -2.17 -8.52 10.97
C PHE A 391 -2.63 -7.25 10.26
N ALA A 392 -2.22 -7.07 9.02
CA ALA A 392 -2.53 -5.89 8.24
C ALA A 392 -4.04 -5.78 7.97
N ILE A 393 -4.65 -6.83 7.40
CA ILE A 393 -6.07 -6.83 7.05
C ILE A 393 -6.93 -6.63 8.29
N VAL A 394 -6.62 -7.33 9.40
CA VAL A 394 -7.38 -7.20 10.65
C VAL A 394 -7.35 -5.77 11.22
N ASN A 395 -6.17 -5.13 11.21
CA ASN A 395 -6.06 -3.76 11.72
C ASN A 395 -6.72 -2.73 10.78
N ILE A 396 -6.65 -2.91 9.47
CA ILE A 396 -7.33 -2.05 8.50
C ILE A 396 -8.85 -2.17 8.64
N VAL A 397 -9.39 -3.39 8.78
CA VAL A 397 -10.83 -3.60 8.98
C VAL A 397 -11.30 -2.95 10.28
N LYS A 398 -10.61 -3.14 11.40
CA LYS A 398 -10.93 -2.50 12.68
C LYS A 398 -10.88 -0.98 12.60
N PHE A 399 -9.90 -0.42 11.89
CA PHE A 399 -9.84 1.01 11.65
C PHE A 399 -11.04 1.48 10.82
N LEU A 400 -11.34 0.82 9.71
CA LEU A 400 -12.50 1.16 8.87
C LEU A 400 -13.81 1.04 9.65
N ASP A 401 -13.98 0.01 10.45
CA ASP A 401 -15.16 -0.14 11.33
C ASP A 401 -15.26 0.95 12.40
N THR A 402 -14.16 1.60 12.75
CA THR A 402 -14.17 2.74 13.66
C THR A 402 -14.58 4.04 12.96
N VAL A 403 -14.08 4.28 11.73
CA VAL A 403 -14.20 5.58 11.06
C VAL A 403 -15.35 5.66 10.04
N LEU A 404 -15.82 4.52 9.54
CA LEU A 404 -16.98 4.49 8.65
C LEU A 404 -18.27 4.82 9.41
N PRO A 405 -19.19 5.60 8.78
CA PRO A 405 -20.44 5.96 9.43
C PRO A 405 -21.27 4.71 9.78
N GLY A 406 -21.77 4.65 11.00
CA GLY A 406 -22.80 3.71 11.41
C GLY A 406 -24.12 3.92 10.66
N LYS A 407 -25.18 3.23 11.13
CA LYS A 407 -26.55 3.41 10.59
C LYS A 407 -27.05 4.82 10.76
#